data_2bd9c79ebf7e7430dcd31cb1359ec6c9
#
_entry.id   2bd9c79ebf7e7430dcd31cb1359ec6c9
#
_cell.length_a   1.000
_cell.length_b   1.000
_cell.length_c   1.000
_cell.angle_alpha   90.00
_cell.angle_beta   90.00
_cell.angle_gamma   90.00
#
_symmetry.space_group_name_H-M   'P 1'
#
loop_
_entity.id
_entity.type
_entity.pdbx_description
1 polymer ?
#
loop_
_entity_poly.entity_id
_entity_poly.type
_entity_poly.pdbx_seq_one_letter_code
_entity_poly.pdbx_strand_id
1 'polypeptide(L)'
;MKPITIRPYTTDVETVKSVFYDKSTIDFNIDEDPRFIIDVGANIGLVSAYFAHRFPNALIISLEPEESNFEILKLNAKSYKNIVPIQKALWYVNTTINIFSTNEGNGGFVATDKKYNSDTSRNMSENYSLNIQPKNSIVETITIESIMDDHNIDFLDIVKIDIEGAEKDIFD
;
A
#
# COMPACT_ATOMS: atom_id res chain seq x y z
N MET A 1 -15.68 14.54 0.86
CA MET A 1 -14.50 13.94 0.23
C MET A 1 -14.37 14.46 -1.19
N LYS A 2 -13.17 14.57 -1.76
CA LYS A 2 -12.94 15.00 -3.15
C LYS A 2 -13.30 13.89 -4.12
N PRO A 3 -13.54 14.18 -5.43
CA PRO A 3 -13.74 13.14 -6.44
C PRO A 3 -12.57 12.14 -6.48
N ILE A 4 -12.89 10.87 -6.71
CA ILE A 4 -11.93 9.77 -6.77
C ILE A 4 -11.95 9.18 -8.18
N THR A 5 -10.77 8.88 -8.69
CA THR A 5 -10.57 8.16 -9.94
C THR A 5 -10.47 6.66 -9.65
N ILE A 6 -11.20 5.84 -10.40
CA ILE A 6 -11.13 4.38 -10.37
C ILE A 6 -11.06 3.86 -11.80
N ARG A 7 -10.52 2.65 -11.97
CA ARG A 7 -10.46 1.96 -13.26
C ARG A 7 -11.72 1.11 -13.45
N PRO A 8 -12.38 1.17 -14.59
CA PRO A 8 -13.51 0.29 -14.88
C PRO A 8 -13.02 -1.16 -15.09
N TYR A 9 -13.85 -2.12 -14.72
CA TYR A 9 -13.58 -3.57 -14.91
C TYR A 9 -12.35 -4.09 -14.17
N THR A 10 -12.02 -3.49 -13.02
CA THR A 10 -10.95 -3.90 -12.10
C THR A 10 -11.53 -4.12 -10.71
N THR A 11 -10.69 -4.55 -9.78
CA THR A 11 -11.03 -4.68 -8.34
C THR A 11 -11.22 -3.34 -7.63
N ASP A 12 -11.03 -2.21 -8.32
CA ASP A 12 -11.17 -0.89 -7.71
C ASP A 12 -12.58 -0.64 -7.15
N VAL A 13 -13.61 -1.21 -7.77
CA VAL A 13 -15.00 -1.09 -7.30
C VAL A 13 -15.20 -1.83 -5.97
N GLU A 14 -14.63 -3.02 -5.86
CA GLU A 14 -14.63 -3.83 -4.63
C GLU A 14 -13.88 -3.10 -3.53
N THR A 15 -12.73 -2.49 -3.84
CA THR A 15 -11.96 -1.67 -2.90
C THR A 15 -12.76 -0.46 -2.41
N VAL A 16 -13.51 0.23 -3.29
CA VAL A 16 -14.43 1.31 -2.89
C VAL A 16 -15.48 0.80 -1.89
N LYS A 17 -16.06 -0.37 -2.13
CA LYS A 17 -17.05 -0.96 -1.20
C LYS A 17 -16.42 -1.27 0.15
N SER A 18 -15.28 -1.95 0.16
CA SER A 18 -14.56 -2.33 1.38
C SER A 18 -14.22 -1.10 2.23
N VAL A 19 -13.67 -0.05 1.60
CA VAL A 19 -13.23 1.15 2.33
C VAL A 19 -14.43 2.01 2.82
N PHE A 20 -15.45 2.23 1.99
CA PHE A 20 -16.49 3.23 2.30
C PHE A 20 -17.82 2.67 2.76
N TYR A 21 -18.16 1.43 2.44
CA TYR A 21 -19.42 0.80 2.85
C TYR A 21 -19.21 -0.17 4.00
N ASP A 22 -18.31 -1.12 3.85
CA ASP A 22 -18.07 -2.13 4.87
C ASP A 22 -17.21 -1.58 6.01
N LYS A 23 -16.41 -0.53 5.74
CA LYS A 23 -15.50 0.14 6.65
C LYS A 23 -14.49 -0.78 7.34
N SER A 24 -14.33 -2.01 6.84
CA SER A 24 -13.47 -3.03 7.45
C SER A 24 -12.00 -2.59 7.56
N THR A 25 -11.58 -1.71 6.67
CA THR A 25 -10.20 -1.19 6.61
C THR A 25 -9.99 0.08 7.45
N ILE A 26 -11.06 0.78 7.86
CA ILE A 26 -11.00 2.12 8.45
C ILE A 26 -11.86 2.28 9.72
N ASP A 27 -12.44 1.18 10.23
CA ASP A 27 -13.28 1.22 11.43
C ASP A 27 -12.42 1.17 12.70
N PHE A 28 -11.74 2.27 12.98
CA PHE A 28 -11.04 2.48 14.23
C PHE A 28 -11.34 3.87 14.79
N ASN A 29 -11.53 3.93 16.10
CA ASN A 29 -11.69 5.19 16.80
C ASN A 29 -10.32 5.82 17.04
N ILE A 30 -10.09 7.00 16.44
CA ILE A 30 -8.98 7.87 16.77
C ILE A 30 -9.58 9.08 17.45
N ASP A 31 -9.32 9.21 18.75
CA ASP A 31 -9.85 10.29 19.59
C ASP A 31 -9.02 11.58 19.49
N GLU A 32 -7.80 11.49 18.91
CA GLU A 32 -6.88 12.61 18.73
C GLU A 32 -6.71 12.95 17.24
N ASP A 33 -6.32 14.19 16.95
CA ASP A 33 -5.96 14.61 15.59
C ASP A 33 -4.53 14.15 15.27
N PRO A 34 -4.34 13.08 14.47
CA PRO A 34 -3.02 12.61 14.07
C PRO A 34 -2.31 13.67 13.22
N ARG A 35 -0.99 13.76 13.36
CA ARG A 35 -0.13 14.64 12.54
C ARG A 35 0.58 13.89 11.44
N PHE A 36 0.92 12.62 11.67
CA PHE A 36 1.71 11.80 10.76
C PHE A 36 1.09 10.42 10.59
N ILE A 37 0.74 10.11 9.34
CA ILE A 37 0.10 8.85 8.95
C ILE A 37 0.90 8.20 7.84
N ILE A 38 1.16 6.90 7.94
CA ILE A 38 1.68 6.09 6.83
C ILE A 38 0.59 5.10 6.40
N ASP A 39 0.27 5.10 5.12
CA ASP A 39 -0.63 4.13 4.46
C ASP A 39 0.22 3.23 3.58
N VAL A 40 0.54 2.03 4.06
CA VAL A 40 1.35 1.03 3.38
C VAL A 40 0.44 0.07 2.61
N GLY A 41 0.75 -0.15 1.33
CA GLY A 41 -0.15 -0.83 0.40
C GLY A 41 -1.34 0.06 0.10
N ALA A 42 -1.06 1.30 -0.30
CA ALA A 42 -2.09 2.31 -0.52
C ALA A 42 -2.98 2.02 -1.74
N ASN A 43 -2.59 1.07 -2.59
CA ASN A 43 -3.29 0.71 -3.81
C ASN A 43 -3.62 1.97 -4.64
N ILE A 44 -4.85 2.20 -5.02
CA ILE A 44 -5.28 3.41 -5.74
C ILE A 44 -5.51 4.64 -4.82
N GLY A 45 -5.14 4.56 -3.52
CA GLY A 45 -5.14 5.67 -2.57
C GLY A 45 -6.49 6.00 -1.93
N LEU A 46 -7.41 5.04 -1.82
CA LEU A 46 -8.73 5.30 -1.23
C LEU A 46 -8.66 5.54 0.27
N VAL A 47 -7.85 4.75 1.00
CA VAL A 47 -7.63 4.92 2.43
C VAL A 47 -6.88 6.23 2.69
N SER A 48 -5.85 6.51 1.89
CA SER A 48 -5.14 7.81 1.94
C SER A 48 -6.09 9.00 1.77
N ALA A 49 -7.00 8.93 0.78
CA ALA A 49 -8.00 9.98 0.54
C ALA A 49 -9.01 10.12 1.68
N TYR A 50 -9.39 9.00 2.30
CA TYR A 50 -10.22 9.01 3.50
C TYR A 50 -9.52 9.70 4.67
N PHE A 51 -8.26 9.33 4.96
CA PHE A 51 -7.48 9.98 6.01
C PHE A 51 -7.29 11.47 5.73
N ALA A 52 -6.96 11.86 4.49
CA ALA A 52 -6.78 13.26 4.12
C ALA A 52 -8.06 14.09 4.26
N HIS A 53 -9.22 13.47 4.06
CA HIS A 53 -10.50 14.11 4.28
C HIS A 53 -10.82 14.26 5.78
N ARG A 54 -10.57 13.21 6.56
CA ARG A 54 -10.86 13.17 7.99
C ARG A 54 -9.87 14.01 8.81
N PHE A 55 -8.60 14.01 8.42
CA PHE A 55 -7.49 14.67 9.10
C PHE A 55 -6.77 15.64 8.17
N PRO A 56 -7.36 16.80 7.87
CA PRO A 56 -6.84 17.73 6.86
C PRO A 56 -5.49 18.36 7.22
N ASN A 57 -5.07 18.27 8.48
CA ASN A 57 -3.79 18.78 8.98
C ASN A 57 -2.71 17.69 9.10
N ALA A 58 -3.06 16.42 8.94
CA ALA A 58 -2.09 15.33 8.96
C ALA A 58 -1.29 15.28 7.66
N LEU A 59 0.00 14.97 7.75
CA LEU A 59 0.80 14.52 6.62
C LEU A 59 0.53 13.01 6.44
N ILE A 60 0.16 12.62 5.22
CA ILE A 60 -0.13 11.22 4.87
C ILE A 60 0.88 10.77 3.83
N ILE A 61 1.70 9.79 4.18
CA ILE A 61 2.67 9.18 3.27
C ILE A 61 2.08 7.87 2.79
N SER A 62 1.91 7.73 1.48
CA SER A 62 1.21 6.62 0.85
C SER A 62 2.17 5.80 0.00
N LEU A 63 2.45 4.56 0.43
CA LEU A 63 3.35 3.65 -0.26
C LEU A 63 2.56 2.68 -1.14
N GLU A 64 2.89 2.64 -2.42
CA GLU A 64 2.35 1.68 -3.38
C GLU A 64 3.42 1.30 -4.40
N PRO A 65 3.92 0.06 -4.38
CA PRO A 65 5.00 -0.35 -5.26
C PRO A 65 4.55 -0.65 -6.70
N GLU A 66 3.30 -1.09 -6.92
CA GLU A 66 2.83 -1.49 -8.24
C GLU A 66 2.51 -0.27 -9.10
N GLU A 67 3.09 -0.23 -10.30
CA GLU A 67 3.08 0.95 -11.18
C GLU A 67 1.66 1.39 -11.56
N SER A 68 0.77 0.46 -11.94
CA SER A 68 -0.57 0.82 -12.41
C SER A 68 -1.48 1.32 -11.28
N ASN A 69 -1.31 0.79 -10.06
CA ASN A 69 -1.98 1.29 -8.87
C ASN A 69 -1.43 2.66 -8.47
N PHE A 70 -0.10 2.80 -8.49
CA PHE A 70 0.57 4.04 -8.15
C PHE A 70 0.17 5.21 -9.07
N GLU A 71 -0.02 4.97 -10.37
CA GLU A 71 -0.50 6.00 -11.30
C GLU A 71 -1.90 6.51 -10.89
N ILE A 72 -2.80 5.63 -10.45
CA ILE A 72 -4.12 6.03 -9.97
C ILE A 72 -4.02 6.72 -8.59
N LEU A 73 -3.18 6.19 -7.69
CA LEU A 73 -2.89 6.85 -6.41
C LEU A 73 -2.45 8.30 -6.62
N LYS A 74 -1.51 8.56 -7.54
CA LYS A 74 -1.07 9.94 -7.88
C LYS A 74 -2.22 10.83 -8.34
N LEU A 75 -3.12 10.29 -9.17
CA LEU A 75 -4.30 11.05 -9.64
C LEU A 75 -5.23 11.40 -8.47
N ASN A 76 -5.49 10.45 -7.58
CA ASN A 76 -6.33 10.66 -6.42
C ASN A 76 -5.70 11.62 -5.40
N ALA A 77 -4.39 11.51 -5.20
CA ALA A 77 -3.63 12.39 -4.30
C ALA A 77 -3.60 13.86 -4.75
N LYS A 78 -3.68 14.15 -6.06
CA LYS A 78 -3.64 15.54 -6.58
C LYS A 78 -4.68 16.47 -5.98
N SER A 79 -5.81 15.92 -5.53
CA SER A 79 -6.88 16.69 -4.91
C SER A 79 -6.62 17.06 -3.45
N TYR A 80 -5.57 16.50 -2.83
CA TYR A 80 -5.24 16.67 -1.42
C TYR A 80 -3.81 17.23 -1.28
N LYS A 81 -3.68 18.26 -0.43
CA LYS A 81 -2.37 18.93 -0.23
C LYS A 81 -1.44 18.17 0.72
N ASN A 82 -2.01 17.23 1.45
CA ASN A 82 -1.41 16.53 2.57
C ASN A 82 -1.16 15.04 2.28
N ILE A 83 -1.30 14.58 1.04
CA ILE A 83 -0.91 13.24 0.62
C ILE A 83 0.40 13.31 -0.17
N VAL A 84 1.37 12.50 0.24
CA VAL A 84 2.66 12.30 -0.44
C VAL A 84 2.72 10.86 -0.93
N PRO A 85 2.47 10.61 -2.23
CA PRO A 85 2.59 9.27 -2.80
C PRO A 85 4.05 8.92 -3.08
N ILE A 86 4.46 7.70 -2.70
CA ILE A 86 5.81 7.18 -2.91
C ILE A 86 5.70 5.79 -3.57
N GLN A 87 6.37 5.60 -4.72
CA GLN A 87 6.37 4.33 -5.44
C GLN A 87 7.45 3.40 -4.90
N LYS A 88 7.25 2.89 -3.70
CA LYS A 88 8.15 1.93 -3.04
C LYS A 88 7.34 0.95 -2.21
N ALA A 89 7.92 -0.23 -1.96
CA ALA A 89 7.41 -1.17 -0.97
C ALA A 89 8.00 -0.85 0.41
N LEU A 90 7.22 -1.03 1.48
CA LEU A 90 7.78 -1.06 2.82
C LEU A 90 8.60 -2.35 2.98
N TRP A 91 9.82 -2.23 3.54
CA TRP A 91 10.69 -3.37 3.83
C TRP A 91 11.60 -3.05 5.02
N TYR A 92 12.24 -4.07 5.60
CA TYR A 92 13.16 -3.89 6.73
C TYR A 92 14.52 -3.27 6.34
N VAL A 93 14.81 -3.13 5.04
CA VAL A 93 16.04 -2.54 4.51
C VAL A 93 15.78 -1.88 3.17
N ASN A 94 16.47 -0.77 2.88
CA ASN A 94 16.40 -0.11 1.58
C ASN A 94 17.17 -0.95 0.53
N THR A 95 16.44 -1.54 -0.40
CA THR A 95 16.96 -2.43 -1.44
C THR A 95 15.98 -2.49 -2.62
N THR A 96 16.04 -3.56 -3.40
CA THR A 96 15.03 -3.90 -4.39
C THR A 96 14.49 -5.31 -4.11
N ILE A 97 13.19 -5.48 -4.27
CA ILE A 97 12.51 -6.78 -4.13
C ILE A 97 11.69 -7.10 -5.38
N ASN A 98 11.28 -8.36 -5.49
CA ASN A 98 10.36 -8.79 -6.53
C ASN A 98 8.93 -8.74 -6.00
N ILE A 99 8.00 -8.21 -6.80
CA ILE A 99 6.56 -8.32 -6.55
C ILE A 99 5.92 -9.18 -7.63
N PHE A 100 5.00 -10.03 -7.23
CA PHE A 100 4.30 -10.98 -8.11
C PHE A 100 2.81 -10.72 -8.06
N SER A 101 2.18 -10.62 -9.23
CA SER A 101 0.72 -10.54 -9.32
C SER A 101 0.09 -11.86 -8.92
N THR A 102 -0.96 -11.80 -8.10
CA THR A 102 -1.87 -12.92 -7.85
C THR A 102 -3.01 -12.89 -8.87
N ASN A 103 -3.72 -14.01 -9.05
CA ASN A 103 -4.87 -14.06 -10.00
C ASN A 103 -6.11 -13.29 -9.53
N GLU A 104 -6.05 -12.64 -8.40
CA GLU A 104 -7.18 -11.91 -7.80
C GLU A 104 -7.37 -10.48 -8.34
N GLY A 105 -6.85 -10.21 -9.52
CA GLY A 105 -6.96 -8.90 -10.16
C GLY A 105 -5.83 -7.93 -9.76
N ASN A 106 -6.06 -6.64 -9.91
CA ASN A 106 -5.03 -5.61 -9.66
C ASN A 106 -4.81 -5.30 -8.15
N GLY A 107 -5.40 -6.09 -7.25
CA GLY A 107 -5.31 -5.87 -5.81
C GLY A 107 -4.36 -6.80 -5.07
N GLY A 108 -4.02 -7.96 -5.64
CA GLY A 108 -3.19 -8.95 -4.96
C GLY A 108 -1.76 -9.00 -5.50
N PHE A 109 -0.79 -8.59 -4.69
CA PHE A 109 0.64 -8.71 -5.00
C PHE A 109 1.37 -9.31 -3.80
N VAL A 110 2.26 -10.27 -4.05
CA VAL A 110 3.14 -10.84 -3.03
C VAL A 110 4.55 -10.32 -3.25
N ALA A 111 5.18 -9.85 -2.17
CA ALA A 111 6.53 -9.31 -2.17
C ALA A 111 7.54 -10.33 -1.62
N THR A 112 8.75 -10.39 -2.19
CA THR A 112 9.85 -11.23 -1.66
C THR A 112 11.20 -10.73 -2.15
N ASP A 113 12.23 -10.86 -1.32
CA ASP A 113 13.62 -10.63 -1.65
C ASP A 113 14.27 -11.81 -2.41
N LYS A 114 13.58 -12.97 -2.47
CA LYS A 114 14.08 -14.17 -3.17
C LYS A 114 13.92 -14.02 -4.67
N LYS A 115 14.94 -14.45 -5.42
CA LYS A 115 14.85 -14.54 -6.87
C LYS A 115 13.75 -15.54 -7.26
N TYR A 116 12.88 -15.12 -8.17
CA TYR A 116 11.87 -16.01 -8.73
C TYR A 116 12.52 -17.19 -9.45
N ASN A 117 12.16 -18.38 -9.03
CA ASN A 117 12.46 -19.63 -9.72
C ASN A 117 11.28 -20.60 -9.55
N SER A 118 11.32 -21.78 -10.18
CA SER A 118 10.23 -22.78 -10.08
C SER A 118 9.93 -23.21 -8.64
N ASP A 119 10.94 -23.25 -7.79
CA ASP A 119 10.79 -23.66 -6.39
C ASP A 119 10.20 -22.52 -5.54
N THR A 120 10.58 -21.27 -5.80
CA THR A 120 9.98 -20.09 -5.16
C THR A 120 8.50 -19.97 -5.52
N SER A 121 8.15 -20.15 -6.80
CA SER A 121 6.75 -20.14 -7.26
C SER A 121 5.91 -21.23 -6.57
N ARG A 122 6.46 -22.46 -6.46
CA ARG A 122 5.77 -23.58 -5.80
C ARG A 122 5.59 -23.31 -4.31
N ASN A 123 6.64 -22.87 -3.61
CA ASN A 123 6.58 -22.57 -2.19
C ASN A 123 5.61 -21.43 -1.88
N MET A 124 5.58 -20.38 -2.71
CA MET A 124 4.62 -19.27 -2.57
C MET A 124 3.18 -19.75 -2.83
N SER A 125 2.94 -20.55 -3.87
CA SER A 125 1.60 -21.09 -4.16
C SER A 125 1.13 -22.05 -3.07
N GLU A 126 2.00 -22.85 -2.47
CA GLU A 126 1.68 -23.75 -1.36
C GLU A 126 1.42 -22.98 -0.05
N ASN A 127 2.24 -21.96 0.25
CA ASN A 127 2.10 -21.19 1.49
C ASN A 127 0.90 -20.22 1.50
N TYR A 128 0.57 -19.66 0.34
CA TYR A 128 -0.49 -18.65 0.24
C TYR A 128 -1.74 -19.16 -0.49
N SER A 129 -1.76 -20.41 -0.98
CA SER A 129 -2.85 -20.99 -1.80
C SER A 129 -3.19 -20.14 -3.04
N LEU A 130 -2.24 -19.40 -3.57
CA LEU A 130 -2.41 -18.43 -4.65
C LEU A 130 -1.94 -18.98 -5.99
N ASN A 131 -2.73 -18.77 -7.04
CA ASN A 131 -2.28 -18.94 -8.41
C ASN A 131 -1.45 -17.73 -8.82
N ILE A 132 -0.13 -17.78 -8.56
CA ILE A 132 0.79 -16.69 -8.89
C ILE A 132 1.05 -16.68 -10.40
N GLN A 133 0.67 -15.59 -11.06
CA GLN A 133 1.07 -15.34 -12.45
C GLN A 133 2.43 -14.62 -12.46
N PRO A 134 3.32 -14.97 -13.39
CA PRO A 134 4.68 -14.44 -13.43
C PRO A 134 4.77 -13.03 -14.04
N LYS A 135 3.90 -12.10 -13.64
CA LYS A 135 4.19 -10.69 -13.88
C LYS A 135 5.12 -10.25 -12.75
N ASN A 136 6.41 -10.49 -12.95
CA ASN A 136 7.46 -10.10 -12.01
C ASN A 136 7.84 -8.64 -12.27
N SER A 137 7.72 -7.80 -11.26
CA SER A 137 8.24 -6.44 -11.28
C SER A 137 9.25 -6.28 -10.15
N ILE A 138 10.40 -5.68 -10.46
CA ILE A 138 11.39 -5.30 -9.46
C ILE A 138 11.01 -3.90 -8.97
N VAL A 139 10.87 -3.75 -7.66
CA VAL A 139 10.51 -2.47 -7.03
C VAL A 139 11.54 -2.09 -5.97
N GLU A 140 11.74 -0.78 -5.81
CA GLU A 140 12.53 -0.24 -4.71
C GLU A 140 11.78 -0.39 -3.39
N THR A 141 12.54 -0.52 -2.31
CA THR A 141 12.01 -0.56 -0.95
C THR A 141 12.42 0.67 -0.15
N ILE A 142 11.68 0.91 0.92
CA ILE A 142 11.96 1.95 1.89
C ILE A 142 11.63 1.45 3.30
N THR A 143 12.45 1.83 4.28
CA THR A 143 12.16 1.54 5.70
C THR A 143 11.33 2.67 6.32
N ILE A 144 10.67 2.37 7.45
CA ILE A 144 9.94 3.40 8.23
C ILE A 144 10.91 4.50 8.69
N GLU A 145 12.10 4.13 9.15
CA GLU A 145 13.12 5.07 9.60
C GLU A 145 13.50 6.04 8.48
N SER A 146 13.74 5.52 7.27
CA SER A 146 14.08 6.38 6.12
C SER A 146 12.94 7.35 5.77
N ILE A 147 11.68 6.92 5.87
CA ILE A 147 10.52 7.81 5.67
C ILE A 147 10.52 8.91 6.73
N MET A 148 10.73 8.54 7.99
CA MET A 148 10.74 9.50 9.09
C MET A 148 11.86 10.52 8.93
N ASP A 149 13.06 10.07 8.56
CA ASP A 149 14.23 10.94 8.32
C ASP A 149 13.98 11.90 7.14
N ASP A 150 13.51 11.38 6.00
CA ASP A 150 13.26 12.17 4.78
C ASP A 150 12.21 13.28 5.00
N HIS A 151 11.28 13.07 5.91
CA HIS A 151 10.19 13.99 6.19
C HIS A 151 10.32 14.74 7.53
N ASN A 152 11.44 14.56 8.27
CA ASN A 152 11.70 15.13 9.59
C ASN A 152 10.56 14.80 10.59
N ILE A 153 10.18 13.53 10.66
CA ILE A 153 9.13 13.00 11.53
C ILE A 153 9.76 12.33 12.74
N ASP A 154 9.43 12.79 13.94
CA ASP A 154 9.96 12.22 15.19
C ASP A 154 9.13 11.03 15.72
N PHE A 155 7.86 10.96 15.34
CA PHE A 155 6.93 9.88 15.72
C PHE A 155 5.81 9.71 14.69
N LEU A 156 5.17 8.56 14.69
CA LEU A 156 4.03 8.24 13.83
C LEU A 156 2.78 8.04 14.69
N ASP A 157 1.70 8.69 14.32
CA ASP A 157 0.41 8.52 15.00
C ASP A 157 -0.33 7.29 14.50
N ILE A 158 -0.26 7.04 13.16
CA ILE A 158 -0.95 5.92 12.53
C ILE A 158 -0.03 5.28 11.50
N VAL A 159 0.08 3.96 11.55
CA VAL A 159 0.65 3.14 10.47
C VAL A 159 -0.38 2.08 10.09
N LYS A 160 -0.99 2.23 8.91
CA LYS A 160 -1.83 1.19 8.31
C LYS A 160 -0.95 0.35 7.40
N ILE A 161 -0.99 -0.97 7.57
CA ILE A 161 -0.22 -1.94 6.76
C ILE A 161 -1.20 -2.95 6.18
N ASP A 162 -1.16 -3.09 4.86
CA ASP A 162 -2.00 -4.00 4.09
C ASP A 162 -1.22 -4.43 2.84
N ILE A 163 -0.36 -5.43 2.99
CA ILE A 163 0.67 -5.81 2.01
C ILE A 163 0.67 -7.29 1.65
N GLU A 164 -0.48 -7.94 1.84
CA GLU A 164 -0.74 -9.29 1.31
C GLU A 164 0.33 -10.34 1.67
N GLY A 165 0.62 -10.50 2.98
CA GLY A 165 1.44 -11.59 3.52
C GLY A 165 2.93 -11.32 3.62
N ALA A 166 3.41 -10.11 3.30
CA ALA A 166 4.80 -9.71 3.54
C ALA A 166 5.04 -9.14 4.96
N GLU A 167 3.99 -9.05 5.79
CA GLU A 167 4.05 -8.48 7.15
C GLU A 167 5.07 -9.23 8.02
N LYS A 168 5.12 -10.55 7.89
CA LYS A 168 6.06 -11.38 8.65
C LYS A 168 7.52 -11.03 8.35
N ASP A 169 7.85 -10.83 7.08
CA ASP A 169 9.22 -10.53 6.67
C ASP A 169 9.68 -9.12 7.09
N ILE A 170 8.74 -8.24 7.44
CA ILE A 170 9.02 -6.88 7.91
C ILE A 170 9.23 -6.82 9.42
N PHE A 171 8.54 -7.69 10.19
CA PHE A 171 8.50 -7.59 11.66
C PHE A 171 9.27 -8.71 12.40
N ASP A 172 9.81 -9.73 11.71
CA ASP A 172 10.67 -10.78 12.26
C ASP A 172 12.15 -10.38 12.19
#